data_d23741b92c74f6127fd14e9172f31d0e
#
_entry.id   d23741b92c74f6127fd14e9172f31d0e
#
_cell.length_a   1.000
_cell.length_b   1.000
_cell.length_c   1.000
_cell.angle_alpha   90.00
_cell.angle_beta   90.00
_cell.angle_gamma   90.00
#
_symmetry.space_group_name_H-M   'P 1'
#
loop_
_entity.id
_entity.type
_entity.pdbx_description
1 polymer ?
#
loop_
_entity_poly.entity_id
_entity_poly.type
_entity_poly.pdbx_seq_one_letter_code
_entity_poly.pdbx_strand_id
1 'polypeptide(L)'
;MKKTILVMLIITSMSFAQDDTVSPWSAYAGITSASSDDSDGRTTGLSAGVGYTINEKITVGGGLSHRGEKLEMDMDGTDIGNVDVKGNAIELWMSYSLMNTDTFSLSAGPIYAHIYEFEAEFNGMSVTESESDNDYGIYLGSSFPIKDNMGLNIGYYQGLKDEDGMKFNNLWIELGYQF
;
A
#
# COMPACT_ATOMS: atom_id res chain seq x y z
N MET A 1 -20.40 7.71 -2.68
CA MET A 1 -20.68 8.22 -1.32
C MET A 1 -20.05 7.39 -0.19
N LYS A 2 -19.97 6.02 -0.24
CA LYS A 2 -19.39 5.22 0.85
C LYS A 2 -17.87 5.40 1.05
N LYS A 3 -17.11 5.65 -0.02
CA LYS A 3 -15.66 5.86 0.04
C LYS A 3 -15.25 7.19 0.70
N THR A 4 -16.06 8.24 0.55
CA THR A 4 -15.81 9.55 1.18
C THR A 4 -16.01 9.53 2.70
N ILE A 5 -16.90 8.66 3.18
CA ILE A 5 -17.19 8.53 4.62
C ILE A 5 -16.02 7.88 5.35
N LEU A 6 -15.34 6.90 4.75
CA LEU A 6 -14.19 6.23 5.37
C LEU A 6 -13.01 7.19 5.54
N VAL A 7 -12.70 8.00 4.51
CA VAL A 7 -11.65 9.02 4.59
C VAL A 7 -11.98 10.09 5.65
N MET A 8 -13.25 10.53 5.73
CA MET A 8 -13.68 11.45 6.78
C MET A 8 -13.61 10.82 8.19
N LEU A 9 -13.89 9.53 8.35
CA LEU A 9 -13.79 8.86 9.66
C LEU A 9 -12.34 8.77 10.15
N ILE A 10 -11.39 8.55 9.27
CA ILE A 10 -9.96 8.56 9.61
C ILE A 10 -9.51 9.97 10.00
N ILE A 11 -9.93 11.00 9.26
CA ILE A 11 -9.58 12.40 9.54
C ILE A 11 -10.23 12.88 10.85
N THR A 12 -11.45 12.48 11.18
CA THR A 12 -12.12 12.87 12.44
C THR A 12 -11.57 12.14 13.66
N SER A 13 -11.03 10.93 13.53
CA SER A 13 -10.33 10.25 14.64
C SER A 13 -8.98 10.90 14.98
N MET A 14 -8.39 11.66 14.07
CA MET A 14 -7.15 12.40 14.29
C MET A 14 -7.30 13.62 15.22
N SER A 15 -8.52 14.02 15.55
CA SER A 15 -8.76 15.27 16.31
C SER A 15 -8.80 15.11 17.85
N PHE A 16 -8.58 13.91 18.40
CA PHE A 16 -8.82 13.63 19.82
C PHE A 16 -7.58 13.32 20.68
N ALA A 17 -6.37 13.40 20.13
CA ALA A 17 -5.16 13.17 20.92
C ALA A 17 -4.37 14.47 21.08
N GLN A 18 -4.66 15.21 22.10
CA GLN A 18 -3.86 16.33 22.58
C GLN A 18 -3.46 16.04 24.02
N ASP A 19 -2.38 15.26 24.18
CA ASP A 19 -1.68 15.12 25.44
C ASP A 19 -0.17 15.13 25.13
N ASP A 20 0.65 15.69 26.01
CA ASP A 20 2.09 15.99 25.81
C ASP A 20 3.00 14.74 25.68
N THR A 21 2.45 13.55 25.62
CA THR A 21 3.16 12.30 25.36
C THR A 21 2.88 11.85 23.92
N VAL A 22 3.93 11.75 23.12
CA VAL A 22 3.84 11.22 21.74
C VAL A 22 3.20 9.83 21.80
N SER A 23 2.03 9.69 21.19
CA SER A 23 1.33 8.42 21.14
C SER A 23 2.14 7.40 20.31
N PRO A 24 2.14 6.13 20.71
CA PRO A 24 2.76 5.08 19.88
C PRO A 24 1.97 4.78 18.58
N TRP A 25 0.78 5.36 18.42
CA TRP A 25 -0.07 5.14 17.26
C TRP A 25 0.18 6.16 16.15
N SER A 26 0.17 5.66 14.93
CA SER A 26 0.20 6.47 13.72
C SER A 26 -0.89 6.04 12.75
N ALA A 27 -1.28 6.92 11.85
CA ALA A 27 -2.14 6.60 10.72
C ALA A 27 -1.52 7.12 9.42
N TYR A 28 -1.83 6.50 8.31
CA TYR A 28 -1.36 6.93 7.00
C TYR A 28 -2.45 6.78 5.95
N ALA A 29 -2.36 7.60 4.92
CA ALA A 29 -3.18 7.46 3.72
C ALA A 29 -2.44 8.06 2.51
N GLY A 30 -2.64 7.46 1.35
CA GLY A 30 -1.97 7.91 0.13
C GLY A 30 -2.39 7.18 -1.12
N ILE A 31 -1.49 7.23 -2.09
CA ILE A 31 -1.62 6.57 -3.37
C ILE A 31 -0.56 5.48 -3.52
N THR A 32 -0.97 4.41 -4.16
CA THR A 32 -0.09 3.31 -4.54
C THR A 32 -0.07 3.15 -6.05
N SER A 33 1.03 2.63 -6.57
CA SER A 33 1.17 2.23 -7.96
C SER A 33 1.74 0.82 -8.00
N ALA A 34 0.94 -0.12 -8.46
CA ALA A 34 1.24 -1.55 -8.45
C ALA A 34 1.50 -2.09 -9.86
N SER A 35 2.34 -3.11 -9.94
CA SER A 35 2.60 -3.93 -11.13
C SER A 35 2.99 -5.33 -10.69
N SER A 36 2.94 -6.30 -11.59
CA SER A 36 3.58 -7.61 -11.42
C SER A 36 4.84 -7.73 -12.28
N ASP A 37 5.57 -8.84 -12.12
CA ASP A 37 6.77 -9.11 -12.92
C ASP A 37 6.43 -9.36 -14.40
N ASP A 38 5.22 -9.83 -14.70
CA ASP A 38 4.72 -10.12 -16.04
C ASP A 38 3.88 -8.98 -16.64
N SER A 39 3.81 -7.83 -15.95
CA SER A 39 2.95 -6.73 -16.38
C SER A 39 3.63 -5.77 -17.34
N ASP A 40 2.88 -5.32 -18.34
CA ASP A 40 3.29 -4.31 -19.33
C ASP A 40 3.08 -2.88 -18.82
N GLY A 41 2.53 -2.73 -17.63
CA GLY A 41 2.30 -1.43 -17.03
C GLY A 41 1.90 -1.48 -15.56
N ARG A 42 1.57 -0.32 -15.02
CA ARG A 42 1.20 -0.14 -13.61
C ARG A 42 -0.24 0.31 -13.48
N THR A 43 -0.92 -0.19 -12.44
CA THR A 43 -2.21 0.33 -12.00
C THR A 43 -2.02 1.25 -10.81
N THR A 44 -2.97 2.14 -10.57
CA THR A 44 -2.91 3.11 -9.47
C THR A 44 -4.14 2.98 -8.60
N GLY A 45 -3.94 3.01 -7.29
CA GLY A 45 -5.01 2.94 -6.30
C GLY A 45 -4.71 3.73 -5.05
N LEU A 46 -5.48 3.47 -4.01
CA LEU A 46 -5.36 4.14 -2.71
C LEU A 46 -4.82 3.16 -1.67
N SER A 47 -4.11 3.71 -0.68
CA SER A 47 -3.72 3.02 0.54
C SER A 47 -4.15 3.81 1.77
N ALA A 48 -4.43 3.12 2.85
CA ALA A 48 -4.65 3.71 4.16
C ALA A 48 -4.45 2.66 5.25
N GLY A 49 -3.93 3.08 6.40
CA GLY A 49 -3.73 2.16 7.51
C GLY A 49 -3.30 2.83 8.79
N VAL A 50 -2.92 1.99 9.74
CA VAL A 50 -2.47 2.38 11.07
C VAL A 50 -1.21 1.63 11.46
N GLY A 51 -0.37 2.25 12.26
CA GLY A 51 0.83 1.68 12.82
C GLY A 51 0.88 1.84 14.34
N TYR A 52 1.57 0.93 14.99
CA TYR A 52 1.86 0.98 16.43
C TYR A 52 3.36 0.80 16.65
N THR A 53 4.00 1.81 17.22
CA THR A 53 5.43 1.82 17.54
C THR A 53 5.66 1.07 18.84
N ILE A 54 6.30 -0.09 18.75
CA ILE A 54 6.63 -0.95 19.91
C ILE A 54 7.82 -0.37 20.66
N ASN A 55 8.82 0.12 19.93
CA ASN A 55 10.01 0.76 20.46
C ASN A 55 10.66 1.64 19.37
N GLU A 56 11.76 2.31 19.68
CA GLU A 56 12.47 3.23 18.76
C GLU A 56 12.86 2.63 17.41
N LYS A 57 12.87 1.29 17.29
CA LYS A 57 13.29 0.59 16.07
C LYS A 57 12.19 -0.20 15.38
N ILE A 58 11.12 -0.55 16.11
CA ILE A 58 10.13 -1.49 15.59
C ILE A 58 8.74 -0.86 15.63
N THR A 59 8.10 -0.82 14.49
CA THR A 59 6.69 -0.48 14.32
C THR A 59 5.98 -1.64 13.63
N VAL A 60 4.78 -1.97 14.05
CA VAL A 60 3.90 -2.93 13.38
C VAL A 60 2.64 -2.24 12.92
N GLY A 61 2.01 -2.73 11.88
CA GLY A 61 0.80 -2.10 11.42
C GLY A 61 0.03 -2.93 10.44
N GLY A 62 -1.06 -2.35 9.98
CA GLY A 62 -1.91 -2.93 8.95
C GLY A 62 -2.76 -1.88 8.28
N GLY A 63 -3.29 -2.24 7.14
CA GLY A 63 -4.07 -1.31 6.33
C GLY A 63 -4.75 -1.96 5.15
N LEU A 64 -5.24 -1.10 4.29
CA LEU A 64 -5.81 -1.45 3.01
C LEU A 64 -4.94 -0.87 1.91
N SER A 65 -4.71 -1.63 0.86
CA SER A 65 -3.95 -1.16 -0.29
C SER A 65 -4.54 -1.69 -1.59
N HIS A 66 -4.07 -1.09 -2.68
CA HIS A 66 -4.35 -1.54 -4.02
C HIS A 66 -3.20 -2.44 -4.49
N ARG A 67 -3.57 -3.54 -5.15
CA ARG A 67 -2.70 -4.40 -5.95
C ARG A 67 -3.22 -4.42 -7.38
N GLY A 68 -2.33 -4.56 -8.35
CA GLY A 68 -2.81 -4.69 -9.71
C GLY A 68 -1.70 -4.63 -10.75
N GLU A 69 -2.09 -4.93 -11.98
CA GLU A 69 -1.19 -5.00 -13.12
C GLU A 69 -1.92 -4.59 -14.40
N LYS A 70 -1.14 -4.33 -15.44
CA LYS A 70 -1.63 -4.17 -16.80
C LYS A 70 -1.04 -5.26 -17.65
N LEU A 71 -1.89 -5.98 -18.36
CA LEU A 71 -1.52 -7.06 -19.28
C LEU A 71 -1.86 -6.65 -20.69
N GLU A 72 -0.89 -6.75 -21.63
CA GLU A 72 -1.17 -6.63 -23.05
C GLU A 72 -1.83 -7.93 -23.54
N MET A 73 -2.92 -7.79 -24.28
CA MET A 73 -3.57 -8.91 -24.92
C MET A 73 -3.23 -8.95 -26.39
N ASP A 74 -2.62 -10.06 -26.81
CA ASP A 74 -2.31 -10.35 -28.20
C ASP A 74 -3.19 -11.53 -28.67
N MET A 75 -3.82 -11.40 -29.82
CA MET A 75 -4.55 -12.47 -30.47
C MET A 75 -3.96 -12.68 -31.88
N ASP A 76 -3.31 -13.82 -32.06
CA ASP A 76 -2.67 -14.21 -33.33
C ASP A 76 -1.67 -13.16 -33.88
N GLY A 77 -0.87 -12.54 -33.00
CA GLY A 77 0.11 -11.51 -33.36
C GLY A 77 -0.50 -10.13 -33.59
N THR A 78 -1.74 -9.93 -33.19
CA THR A 78 -2.43 -8.63 -33.25
C THR A 78 -2.70 -8.14 -31.84
N ASP A 79 -2.11 -6.99 -31.46
CA ASP A 79 -2.42 -6.31 -30.22
C ASP A 79 -3.91 -5.91 -30.21
N ILE A 80 -4.67 -6.45 -29.26
CA ILE A 80 -6.11 -6.18 -29.10
C ILE A 80 -6.40 -5.23 -27.93
N GLY A 81 -5.36 -4.79 -27.21
CA GLY A 81 -5.46 -3.83 -26.11
C GLY A 81 -4.99 -4.36 -24.77
N ASN A 82 -5.14 -3.54 -23.76
CA ASN A 82 -4.69 -3.83 -22.42
C ASN A 82 -5.86 -4.26 -21.50
N VAL A 83 -5.60 -5.22 -20.64
CA VAL A 83 -6.46 -5.57 -19.51
C VAL A 83 -5.87 -4.97 -18.25
N ASP A 84 -6.65 -4.14 -17.56
CA ASP A 84 -6.31 -3.65 -16.23
C ASP A 84 -6.87 -4.65 -15.19
N VAL A 85 -5.97 -5.39 -14.53
CA VAL A 85 -6.32 -6.23 -13.38
C VAL A 85 -6.05 -5.44 -12.11
N LYS A 86 -7.07 -5.28 -11.28
CA LYS A 86 -7.02 -4.51 -10.04
C LYS A 86 -7.46 -5.38 -8.88
N GLY A 87 -6.75 -5.29 -7.76
CA GLY A 87 -7.10 -6.01 -6.53
C GLY A 87 -7.08 -5.09 -5.32
N ASN A 88 -7.92 -5.40 -4.34
CA ASN A 88 -7.91 -4.77 -3.04
C ASN A 88 -7.34 -5.74 -2.01
N ALA A 89 -6.41 -5.27 -1.20
CA ALA A 89 -5.72 -6.10 -0.22
C ALA A 89 -5.83 -5.54 1.20
N ILE A 90 -5.88 -6.45 2.16
CA ILE A 90 -5.61 -6.17 3.56
C ILE A 90 -4.14 -6.48 3.81
N GLU A 91 -3.40 -5.53 4.36
CA GLU A 91 -1.98 -5.66 4.64
C GLU A 91 -1.69 -5.76 6.12
N LEU A 92 -0.67 -6.56 6.46
CA LEU A 92 0.00 -6.57 7.75
C LEU A 92 1.49 -6.38 7.51
N TRP A 93 2.12 -5.49 8.25
CA TRP A 93 3.53 -5.19 8.06
C TRP A 93 4.26 -4.97 9.40
N MET A 94 5.56 -5.21 9.37
CA MET A 94 6.48 -4.86 10.45
C MET A 94 7.62 -4.02 9.86
N SER A 95 7.89 -2.91 10.50
CA SER A 95 8.93 -1.95 10.13
C SER A 95 10.09 -2.03 11.10
N TYR A 96 11.31 -2.13 10.58
CA TYR A 96 12.54 -1.94 11.33
C TYR A 96 13.23 -0.65 10.88
N SER A 97 13.46 0.29 11.79
CA SER A 97 14.18 1.53 11.52
C SER A 97 15.67 1.25 11.31
N LEU A 98 16.13 1.48 10.09
CA LEU A 98 17.53 1.36 9.68
C LEU A 98 18.32 2.63 9.99
N MET A 99 17.68 3.78 9.82
CA MET A 99 18.25 5.10 10.06
C MET A 99 17.13 6.05 10.50
N ASN A 100 17.44 6.89 11.46
CA ASN A 100 16.55 7.95 11.91
C ASN A 100 17.38 9.23 12.15
N THR A 101 16.99 10.30 11.46
CA THR A 101 17.59 11.64 11.58
C THR A 101 16.48 12.67 11.72
N ASP A 102 16.83 13.91 12.02
CA ASP A 102 15.86 15.01 12.14
C ASP A 102 15.18 15.36 10.79
N THR A 103 15.75 14.93 9.66
CA THR A 103 15.29 15.28 8.32
C THR A 103 14.62 14.13 7.57
N PHE A 104 14.99 12.91 7.87
CA PHE A 104 14.37 11.72 7.30
C PHE A 104 14.61 10.47 8.13
N SER A 105 13.77 9.47 7.96
CA SER A 105 14.00 8.13 8.45
C SER A 105 13.99 7.13 7.28
N LEU A 106 14.74 6.03 7.42
CA LEU A 106 14.77 4.90 6.53
C LEU A 106 14.36 3.65 7.28
N SER A 107 13.45 2.88 6.72
CA SER A 107 12.96 1.66 7.33
C SER A 107 12.77 0.55 6.29
N ALA A 108 12.86 -0.68 6.75
CA ALA A 108 12.58 -1.86 5.93
C ALA A 108 11.88 -2.92 6.77
N GLY A 109 11.20 -3.84 6.12
CA GLY A 109 10.60 -4.97 6.82
C GLY A 109 9.72 -5.85 5.95
N PRO A 110 9.22 -6.94 6.54
CA PRO A 110 8.28 -7.82 5.86
C PRO A 110 6.90 -7.18 5.78
N ILE A 111 6.19 -7.54 4.73
CA ILE A 111 4.79 -7.23 4.53
C ILE A 111 4.07 -8.48 4.03
N TYR A 112 2.87 -8.69 4.51
CA TYR A 112 1.93 -9.70 4.05
C TYR A 112 0.67 -9.00 3.59
N ALA A 113 0.16 -9.36 2.42
CA ALA A 113 -1.08 -8.85 1.87
C ALA A 113 -2.02 -10.00 1.53
N HIS A 114 -3.26 -9.89 1.98
CA HIS A 114 -4.35 -10.76 1.58
C HIS A 114 -5.22 -10.01 0.57
N ILE A 115 -5.16 -10.42 -0.67
CA ILE A 115 -5.94 -9.85 -1.77
C ILE A 115 -7.28 -10.57 -1.76
N TYR A 116 -8.38 -9.84 -1.59
CA TYR A 116 -9.71 -10.43 -1.39
C TYR A 116 -10.70 -10.15 -2.52
N GLU A 117 -10.31 -9.34 -3.51
CA GLU A 117 -11.15 -8.96 -4.64
C GLU A 117 -10.28 -8.63 -5.83
N PHE A 118 -10.60 -9.23 -6.97
CA PHE A 118 -10.00 -8.90 -8.25
C PHE A 118 -11.05 -8.32 -9.20
N GLU A 119 -10.71 -7.27 -9.91
CA GLU A 119 -11.48 -6.69 -10.99
C GLU A 119 -10.62 -6.63 -12.24
N ALA A 120 -11.07 -7.30 -13.30
CA ALA A 120 -10.46 -7.21 -14.62
C ALA A 120 -11.29 -6.26 -15.50
N GLU A 121 -10.66 -5.24 -16.06
CA GLU A 121 -11.29 -4.26 -16.94
C GLU A 121 -10.69 -4.33 -18.34
N PHE A 122 -11.52 -4.56 -19.33
CA PHE A 122 -11.16 -4.60 -20.75
C PHE A 122 -12.17 -3.81 -21.59
N ASN A 123 -11.71 -2.81 -22.34
CA ASN A 123 -12.56 -1.99 -23.23
C ASN A 123 -13.84 -1.43 -22.55
N GLY A 124 -13.76 -1.06 -21.26
CA GLY A 124 -14.88 -0.52 -20.49
C GLY A 124 -15.88 -1.57 -19.99
N MET A 125 -15.58 -2.85 -20.15
CA MET A 125 -16.28 -3.95 -19.50
C MET A 125 -15.47 -4.40 -18.31
N SER A 126 -16.09 -4.50 -17.15
CA SER A 126 -15.44 -5.05 -15.95
C SER A 126 -16.07 -6.35 -15.52
N VAL A 127 -15.23 -7.26 -15.08
CA VAL A 127 -15.61 -8.52 -14.43
C VAL A 127 -14.95 -8.53 -13.07
N THR A 128 -15.74 -8.71 -12.02
CA THR A 128 -15.23 -8.84 -10.65
C THR A 128 -15.29 -10.30 -10.23
N GLU A 129 -14.16 -10.82 -9.82
CA GLU A 129 -14.05 -12.15 -9.23
C GLU A 129 -13.70 -12.06 -7.75
N SER A 130 -14.33 -12.88 -6.93
CA SER A 130 -14.06 -12.96 -5.50
C SER A 130 -13.01 -14.03 -5.15
N GLU A 131 -12.11 -14.31 -6.08
CA GLU A 131 -10.94 -15.11 -5.77
C GLU A 131 -10.02 -14.34 -4.81
N SER A 132 -9.40 -15.07 -3.89
CA SER A 132 -8.46 -14.49 -2.94
C SER A 132 -7.07 -15.03 -3.19
N ASP A 133 -6.08 -14.16 -3.07
CA ASP A 133 -4.68 -14.55 -3.12
C ASP A 133 -3.90 -13.91 -1.96
N ASN A 134 -2.74 -14.49 -1.65
CA ASN A 134 -1.85 -14.00 -0.62
C ASN A 134 -0.52 -13.61 -1.26
N ASP A 135 -0.08 -12.42 -0.94
CA ASP A 135 1.22 -11.89 -1.36
C ASP A 135 2.06 -11.58 -0.13
N TYR A 136 3.35 -11.85 -0.19
CA TYR A 136 4.29 -11.52 0.88
C TYR A 136 5.61 -11.07 0.29
N GLY A 137 6.28 -10.18 0.98
CA GLY A 137 7.51 -9.62 0.48
C GLY A 137 8.22 -8.72 1.48
N ILE A 138 9.09 -7.91 0.95
CA ILE A 138 9.89 -6.96 1.70
C ILE A 138 9.63 -5.55 1.15
N TYR A 139 9.54 -4.60 2.04
CA TYR A 139 9.51 -3.20 1.65
C TYR A 139 10.73 -2.44 2.15
N LEU A 140 11.02 -1.35 1.46
CA LEU A 140 11.94 -0.29 1.84
C LEU A 140 11.20 1.03 1.76
N GLY A 141 11.22 1.81 2.83
CA GLY A 141 10.51 3.08 2.89
C GLY A 141 11.30 4.17 3.58
N SER A 142 11.05 5.40 3.17
CA SER A 142 11.58 6.61 3.79
C SER A 142 10.44 7.50 4.24
N SER A 143 10.58 8.11 5.42
CA SER A 143 9.65 9.10 5.93
C SER A 143 10.37 10.43 6.10
N PHE A 144 9.74 11.50 5.65
CA PHE A 144 10.24 12.88 5.71
C PHE A 144 9.27 13.69 6.58
N PRO A 145 9.72 14.21 7.73
CA PRO A 145 8.87 15.08 8.55
C PRO A 145 8.53 16.35 7.77
N ILE A 146 7.25 16.72 7.75
CA ILE A 146 6.75 17.93 7.10
C ILE A 146 6.49 18.99 8.17
N LYS A 147 5.77 18.63 9.20
CA LYS A 147 5.39 19.54 10.29
C LYS A 147 4.92 18.73 11.50
N ASP A 148 5.46 19.04 12.69
CA ASP A 148 5.10 18.44 13.96
C ASP A 148 4.94 16.90 13.84
N ASN A 149 3.71 16.40 13.94
CA ASN A 149 3.38 14.98 13.90
C ASN A 149 3.07 14.47 12.49
N MET A 150 3.33 15.23 11.43
CA MET A 150 3.05 14.85 10.04
C MET A 150 4.31 14.51 9.28
N GLY A 151 4.26 13.47 8.46
CA GLY A 151 5.33 13.07 7.56
C GLY A 151 4.84 12.64 6.18
N LEU A 152 5.70 12.79 5.19
CA LEU A 152 5.55 12.20 3.86
C LEU A 152 6.30 10.88 3.83
N ASN A 153 5.59 9.79 3.57
CA ASN A 153 6.17 8.46 3.42
C ASN A 153 6.26 8.11 1.94
N ILE A 154 7.39 7.60 1.53
CA ILE A 154 7.64 7.12 0.17
C ILE A 154 8.32 5.77 0.29
N GLY A 155 7.85 4.78 -0.44
CA GLY A 155 8.49 3.49 -0.38
C GLY A 155 8.15 2.56 -1.54
N TYR A 156 8.83 1.44 -1.52
CA TYR A 156 8.74 0.40 -2.52
C TYR A 156 8.59 -0.96 -1.83
N TYR A 157 7.68 -1.76 -2.33
CA TYR A 157 7.46 -3.14 -1.94
C TYR A 157 7.85 -4.07 -3.08
N GLN A 158 8.54 -5.14 -2.74
CA GLN A 158 8.89 -6.25 -3.63
C GLN A 158 8.26 -7.53 -3.12
N GLY A 159 7.35 -8.11 -3.88
CA GLY A 159 6.81 -9.44 -3.63
C GLY A 159 7.88 -10.52 -3.80
N LEU A 160 7.79 -11.55 -2.96
CA LEU A 160 8.71 -12.69 -2.95
C LEU A 160 8.05 -14.00 -3.40
N LYS A 161 6.77 -13.98 -3.72
CA LYS A 161 6.04 -15.19 -4.11
C LYS A 161 6.67 -15.79 -5.36
N ASP A 162 6.98 -17.08 -5.29
CA ASP A 162 7.54 -17.91 -6.37
C ASP A 162 6.67 -19.15 -6.52
N GLU A 163 6.75 -19.84 -7.67
CA GLU A 163 5.97 -21.02 -8.02
C GLU A 163 4.46 -20.71 -8.22
N ASP A 164 4.08 -20.40 -9.44
CA ASP A 164 2.73 -20.21 -9.97
C ASP A 164 1.92 -19.02 -9.39
N GLY A 165 2.56 -18.11 -8.65
CA GLY A 165 1.91 -16.91 -8.12
C GLY A 165 2.50 -15.62 -8.68
N MET A 166 1.63 -14.63 -8.93
CA MET A 166 2.07 -13.30 -9.35
C MET A 166 2.89 -12.61 -8.27
N LYS A 167 4.03 -12.03 -8.67
CA LYS A 167 4.83 -11.17 -7.80
C LYS A 167 4.42 -9.73 -8.00
N PHE A 168 3.83 -9.14 -7.00
CA PHE A 168 3.45 -7.73 -7.06
C PHE A 168 4.58 -6.83 -6.59
N ASN A 169 4.77 -5.74 -7.32
CA ASN A 169 5.68 -4.66 -6.95
C ASN A 169 4.85 -3.40 -6.74
N ASN A 170 5.06 -2.71 -5.64
CA ASN A 170 4.26 -1.57 -5.29
C ASN A 170 5.11 -0.37 -4.89
N LEU A 171 4.81 0.79 -5.47
CA LEU A 171 5.31 2.08 -5.04
C LEU A 171 4.20 2.80 -4.29
N TRP A 172 4.52 3.46 -3.19
CA TRP A 172 3.54 4.29 -2.49
C TRP A 172 4.10 5.66 -2.12
N ILE A 173 3.18 6.61 -2.06
CA ILE A 173 3.40 7.96 -1.51
C ILE A 173 2.23 8.24 -0.58
N GLU A 174 2.50 8.46 0.70
CA GLU A 174 1.51 8.57 1.74
C GLU A 174 1.79 9.74 2.67
N LEU A 175 0.75 10.35 3.18
CA LEU A 175 0.83 11.24 4.32
C LEU A 175 0.60 10.42 5.59
N GLY A 176 1.54 10.49 6.51
CA GLY A 176 1.47 9.91 7.85
C GLY A 176 1.18 10.96 8.91
N TYR A 177 0.50 10.55 9.95
CA TYR A 177 0.26 11.34 11.15
C TYR A 177 0.51 10.47 12.39
N GLN A 178 1.28 11.00 13.35
CA GLN A 178 1.50 10.39 14.65
C GLN A 178 0.67 11.12 15.71
N PHE A 179 -0.06 10.35 16.51
CA PHE A 179 -0.97 10.90 17.52
C PHE A 179 -0.25 11.33 18.79
#